data_d71ce64ee3bf1e7f3a25f6b1585f2636
#
_entry.id   d71ce64ee3bf1e7f3a25f6b1585f2636
#
_cell.length_a   1.000
_cell.length_b   1.000
_cell.length_c   1.000
_cell.angle_alpha   90.00
_cell.angle_beta   90.00
_cell.angle_gamma   90.00
#
_symmetry.space_group_name_H-M   'P 1'
#
loop_
_entity.id
_entity.type
_entity.pdbx_description
1 polymer ?
#
loop_
_entity_poly.entity_id
_entity_poly.type
_entity_poly.pdbx_seq_one_letter_code
_entity_poly.pdbx_strand_id
1 'polypeptide(L)'
;MNGVVKCALWLLLLSLGASAQVPEDLGPYPSGVSAIQFSHPLASNSTVSARIYYPAETEGTDTPPRLSDGPYPLVGFSHGYFAPPQFYSELCKHLASHGYVVASIGTEAGFIQFIERQAHDTHALLYLMEEQDVTPGAFFEGMLDDSEWAVIGHSNGCIANMKILEWDDCFQTVIAMEPRLADLPALTSFTGSLFVIGGSNDIVNPIQNHAEPFYAEASSAERRTYTIIEGAGHNGSLDFPSAINPLSHAEQLRLHKRIVTGALQTELRAKEDSCYHLFGGGAAGEPLTSVADCYRPIFWTIYDGANLTVGCAGSPSQRWAVAGSLSTTSLGSSTWFPGIDRANARLIDKGLVSSTGLREVTTALSPGAGGQPLYLRGGLFHDAGPAWSQLSILTLP
;
A
#
# COMPACT_ATOMS: atom_id res chain seq x y z
N MET A 1 5.96 -37.79 37.46
CA MET A 1 6.46 -37.09 36.29
C MET A 1 5.32 -37.06 35.26
N ASN A 2 4.48 -36.04 35.31
CA ASN A 2 3.38 -35.91 34.39
C ASN A 2 3.59 -34.60 33.57
N GLY A 3 4.04 -34.79 32.33
CA GLY A 3 4.18 -33.70 31.37
C GLY A 3 2.81 -33.33 30.80
N VAL A 4 2.31 -32.16 31.14
CA VAL A 4 1.13 -31.57 30.53
C VAL A 4 1.54 -30.91 29.22
N VAL A 5 1.15 -31.53 28.11
CA VAL A 5 1.24 -30.93 26.76
C VAL A 5 0.13 -29.86 26.67
N LYS A 6 0.51 -28.59 26.64
CA LYS A 6 -0.39 -27.49 26.33
C LYS A 6 -0.62 -27.47 24.81
N CYS A 7 -1.75 -28.03 24.35
CA CYS A 7 -2.27 -27.76 23.01
C CYS A 7 -2.75 -26.29 22.98
N ALA A 8 -2.04 -25.44 22.27
CA ALA A 8 -2.55 -24.12 21.90
C ALA A 8 -3.61 -24.31 20.81
N LEU A 9 -4.86 -24.08 21.17
CA LEU A 9 -5.99 -24.05 20.26
C LEU A 9 -5.98 -22.70 19.54
N TRP A 10 -5.50 -22.68 18.29
CA TRP A 10 -5.68 -21.54 17.41
C TRP A 10 -7.15 -21.53 16.96
N LEU A 11 -7.94 -20.60 17.47
CA LEU A 11 -9.27 -20.31 16.92
C LEU A 11 -9.05 -19.64 15.54
N LEU A 12 -9.26 -20.40 14.47
CA LEU A 12 -9.52 -19.84 13.15
C LEU A 12 -10.85 -19.09 13.22
N LEU A 13 -10.79 -17.77 13.26
CA LEU A 13 -11.94 -16.93 12.98
C LEU A 13 -12.28 -17.12 11.50
N LEU A 14 -13.34 -17.86 11.22
CA LEU A 14 -14.00 -17.94 9.93
C LEU A 14 -14.44 -16.53 9.53
N SER A 15 -13.70 -15.86 8.66
CA SER A 15 -14.23 -14.69 7.96
C SER A 15 -15.32 -15.19 7.01
N LEU A 16 -16.57 -15.02 7.41
CA LEU A 16 -17.70 -15.00 6.47
C LEU A 16 -17.32 -14.02 5.35
N GLY A 17 -17.46 -14.43 4.10
CA GLY A 17 -17.09 -13.65 2.93
C GLY A 17 -17.74 -12.26 2.93
N ALA A 18 -17.10 -11.32 3.62
CA ALA A 18 -17.34 -9.91 3.41
C ALA A 18 -16.73 -9.58 2.04
N SER A 19 -17.52 -8.99 1.16
CA SER A 19 -16.94 -8.34 -0.02
C SER A 19 -15.76 -7.50 0.48
N ALA A 20 -14.59 -7.63 -0.15
CA ALA A 20 -13.42 -6.86 0.27
C ALA A 20 -13.84 -5.39 0.36
N GLN A 21 -13.63 -4.76 1.52
CA GLN A 21 -13.97 -3.36 1.72
C GLN A 21 -13.28 -2.54 0.64
N VAL A 22 -14.03 -1.70 -0.04
CA VAL A 22 -13.48 -0.83 -1.08
C VAL A 22 -12.51 0.14 -0.41
N PRO A 23 -11.26 0.28 -0.89
CA PRO A 23 -10.22 1.01 -0.16
C PRO A 23 -10.52 2.49 0.11
N GLU A 24 -11.37 3.15 -0.69
CA GLU A 24 -11.78 4.53 -0.48
C GLU A 24 -12.92 4.72 0.51
N ASP A 25 -13.61 3.67 0.93
CA ASP A 25 -14.59 3.75 2.00
C ASP A 25 -13.88 3.95 3.35
N LEU A 26 -14.54 4.61 4.29
CA LEU A 26 -13.96 4.78 5.62
C LEU A 26 -13.65 3.43 6.28
N GLY A 27 -12.48 3.36 6.90
CA GLY A 27 -12.07 2.22 7.69
C GLY A 27 -12.91 2.04 8.97
N PRO A 28 -12.67 0.96 9.72
CA PRO A 28 -13.46 0.62 10.90
C PRO A 28 -13.13 1.48 12.13
N TYR A 29 -12.05 2.28 12.11
CA TYR A 29 -11.59 2.99 13.30
C TYR A 29 -11.92 4.48 13.26
N PRO A 30 -12.37 5.06 14.41
CA PRO A 30 -12.34 6.51 14.57
C PRO A 30 -10.92 7.03 14.45
N SER A 31 -10.75 8.23 13.86
CA SER A 31 -9.43 8.83 13.68
C SER A 31 -9.14 9.88 14.74
N GLY A 32 -7.99 9.74 15.43
CA GLY A 32 -7.40 10.76 16.27
C GLY A 32 -6.39 11.61 15.50
N VAL A 33 -6.16 12.84 15.94
CA VAL A 33 -5.08 13.69 15.44
C VAL A 33 -4.40 14.42 16.59
N SER A 34 -3.06 14.35 16.64
CA SER A 34 -2.25 15.14 17.57
C SER A 34 -1.30 16.05 16.79
N ALA A 35 -1.22 17.32 17.20
CA ALA A 35 -0.21 18.24 16.69
C ALA A 35 0.97 18.28 17.67
N ILE A 36 2.15 17.93 17.20
CA ILE A 36 3.34 17.83 18.04
C ILE A 36 4.42 18.80 17.58
N GLN A 37 5.26 19.19 18.53
CA GLN A 37 6.54 19.86 18.27
C GLN A 37 7.63 19.13 19.04
N PHE A 38 8.76 18.90 18.39
CA PHE A 38 9.87 18.15 18.99
C PHE A 38 11.23 18.65 18.49
N SER A 39 12.28 18.25 19.17
CA SER A 39 13.67 18.32 18.69
C SER A 39 14.25 16.92 18.69
N HIS A 40 15.04 16.60 17.68
CA HIS A 40 15.66 15.28 17.54
C HIS A 40 17.05 15.40 16.93
N PRO A 41 18.04 14.57 17.34
CA PRO A 41 19.40 14.67 16.80
C PRO A 41 19.53 14.48 15.29
N LEU A 42 18.62 13.75 14.67
CA LEU A 42 18.58 13.51 13.22
C LEU A 42 17.93 14.67 12.44
N ALA A 43 17.19 15.56 13.11
CA ALA A 43 16.49 16.67 12.47
C ALA A 43 17.45 17.79 12.05
N SER A 44 17.15 18.43 10.92
CA SER A 44 17.86 19.64 10.48
C SER A 44 17.34 20.90 11.14
N ASN A 45 16.06 20.95 11.49
CA ASN A 45 15.47 22.06 12.20
C ASN A 45 15.56 21.85 13.72
N SER A 46 15.90 22.91 14.47
CA SER A 46 15.99 22.86 15.93
C SER A 46 14.64 22.55 16.60
N THR A 47 13.56 22.85 15.93
CA THR A 47 12.19 22.51 16.33
C THR A 47 11.46 22.04 15.09
N VAL A 48 11.00 20.80 15.14
CA VAL A 48 10.21 20.14 14.09
C VAL A 48 8.74 20.15 14.50
N SER A 49 7.85 20.53 13.59
CA SER A 49 6.42 20.42 13.78
C SER A 49 5.87 19.26 12.95
N ALA A 50 4.90 18.55 13.49
CA ALA A 50 4.25 17.45 12.78
C ALA A 50 2.78 17.28 13.23
N ARG A 51 2.01 16.56 12.41
CA ARG A 51 0.69 16.05 12.78
C ARG A 51 0.71 14.53 12.70
N ILE A 52 0.26 13.89 13.77
CA ILE A 52 0.14 12.44 13.84
C ILE A 52 -1.33 12.10 13.78
N TYR A 53 -1.71 11.33 12.76
CA TYR A 53 -3.07 10.79 12.60
C TYR A 53 -3.03 9.30 12.96
N TYR A 54 -3.98 8.82 13.75
CA TYR A 54 -3.92 7.48 14.31
C TYR A 54 -5.32 6.90 14.60
N PRO A 55 -5.47 5.56 14.64
CA PRO A 55 -6.65 4.93 15.18
C PRO A 55 -6.87 5.31 16.63
N ALA A 56 -8.05 5.82 16.97
CA ALA A 56 -8.39 6.33 18.29
C ALA A 56 -9.64 5.67 18.85
N GLU A 57 -9.86 5.78 20.16
CA GLU A 57 -11.09 5.30 20.79
C GLU A 57 -12.32 6.12 20.34
N THR A 58 -12.12 7.40 20.06
CA THR A 58 -13.13 8.32 19.54
C THR A 58 -12.50 9.29 18.55
N GLU A 59 -13.27 9.80 17.60
CA GLU A 59 -12.79 10.82 16.67
C GLU A 59 -12.49 12.12 17.41
N GLY A 60 -11.36 12.77 17.05
CA GLY A 60 -11.02 14.09 17.64
C GLY A 60 -9.54 14.41 17.70
N THR A 61 -9.25 15.52 18.41
CA THR A 61 -7.88 15.96 18.69
C THR A 61 -7.44 15.44 20.05
N ASP A 62 -6.22 14.87 20.11
CA ASP A 62 -5.61 14.30 21.32
C ASP A 62 -6.51 13.26 22.04
N THR A 63 -7.36 12.59 21.28
CA THR A 63 -8.19 11.51 21.81
C THR A 63 -7.34 10.27 22.07
N PRO A 64 -7.69 9.41 23.07
CA PRO A 64 -6.86 8.25 23.40
C PRO A 64 -6.64 7.33 22.22
N PRO A 65 -5.39 6.89 22.00
CA PRO A 65 -5.06 5.87 20.99
C PRO A 65 -5.80 4.56 21.26
N ARG A 66 -6.23 3.89 20.18
CA ARG A 66 -6.90 2.59 20.25
C ARG A 66 -5.88 1.45 20.26
N LEU A 67 -5.42 1.06 21.44
CA LEU A 67 -4.37 0.03 21.57
C LEU A 67 -4.91 -1.40 21.43
N SER A 68 -6.22 -1.61 21.66
CA SER A 68 -6.82 -2.96 21.69
C SER A 68 -6.72 -3.73 20.37
N ASP A 69 -6.66 -3.03 19.25
CA ASP A 69 -6.65 -3.61 17.89
C ASP A 69 -5.31 -3.40 17.17
N GLY A 70 -4.33 -2.79 17.89
CA GLY A 70 -2.96 -2.61 17.40
C GLY A 70 -2.08 -3.88 17.53
N PRO A 71 -0.79 -3.83 17.24
CA PRO A 71 -0.10 -2.62 16.79
C PRO A 71 -0.43 -2.24 15.34
N TYR A 72 -0.12 -0.99 14.96
CA TYR A 72 -0.45 -0.42 13.66
C TYR A 72 0.82 -0.01 12.88
N PRO A 73 0.89 -0.25 11.56
CA PRO A 73 2.01 0.18 10.74
C PRO A 73 2.19 1.70 10.75
N LEU A 74 3.46 2.13 10.75
CA LEU A 74 3.86 3.53 10.66
C LEU A 74 3.99 3.97 9.20
N VAL A 75 3.44 5.16 8.89
CA VAL A 75 3.51 5.78 7.58
C VAL A 75 4.00 7.21 7.72
N GLY A 76 5.19 7.52 7.18
CA GLY A 76 5.69 8.89 7.07
C GLY A 76 4.99 9.63 5.92
N PHE A 77 4.71 10.92 6.10
CA PHE A 77 4.09 11.74 5.06
C PHE A 77 4.87 13.04 4.84
N SER A 78 5.43 13.21 3.64
CA SER A 78 6.16 14.39 3.20
C SER A 78 5.32 15.23 2.24
N HIS A 79 4.99 16.44 2.63
CA HIS A 79 4.15 17.36 1.86
C HIS A 79 4.89 18.02 0.68
N GLY A 80 4.12 18.56 -0.27
CA GLY A 80 4.61 19.32 -1.41
C GLY A 80 5.01 20.77 -1.05
N TYR A 81 5.50 21.50 -2.07
CA TYR A 81 5.83 22.92 -1.94
C TYR A 81 4.61 23.74 -1.51
N PHE A 82 4.77 24.56 -0.49
CA PHE A 82 3.74 25.46 0.05
C PHE A 82 2.41 24.75 0.41
N ALA A 83 2.47 23.48 0.79
CA ALA A 83 1.33 22.66 1.12
C ALA A 83 1.47 22.07 2.53
N PRO A 84 1.19 22.83 3.59
CA PRO A 84 1.36 22.36 4.97
C PRO A 84 0.49 21.14 5.28
N PRO A 85 0.84 20.31 6.32
CA PRO A 85 0.26 19.00 6.57
C PRO A 85 -1.26 19.00 6.77
N GLN A 86 -1.84 20.11 7.22
CA GLN A 86 -3.30 20.23 7.35
C GLN A 86 -4.04 20.18 6.02
N PHE A 87 -3.37 20.38 4.90
CA PHE A 87 -3.97 20.30 3.56
C PHE A 87 -4.17 18.85 3.07
N TYR A 88 -3.71 17.87 3.81
CA TYR A 88 -3.85 16.44 3.54
C TYR A 88 -4.63 15.72 4.65
N SER A 89 -5.34 16.48 5.50
CA SER A 89 -6.00 15.92 6.69
C SER A 89 -7.03 14.85 6.34
N GLU A 90 -7.78 15.02 5.25
CA GLU A 90 -8.79 14.06 4.81
C GLU A 90 -8.18 12.73 4.37
N LEU A 91 -7.05 12.76 3.65
CA LEU A 91 -6.33 11.55 3.28
C LEU A 91 -5.70 10.88 4.51
N CYS A 92 -5.01 11.65 5.37
CA CYS A 92 -4.36 11.10 6.56
C CYS A 92 -5.35 10.52 7.57
N LYS A 93 -6.50 11.18 7.81
CA LYS A 93 -7.59 10.64 8.65
C LYS A 93 -8.18 9.37 8.05
N HIS A 94 -8.34 9.34 6.73
CA HIS A 94 -8.82 8.15 6.04
C HIS A 94 -7.86 6.97 6.27
N LEU A 95 -6.56 7.16 6.13
CA LEU A 95 -5.56 6.12 6.41
C LEU A 95 -5.57 5.70 7.88
N ALA A 96 -5.70 6.66 8.82
CA ALA A 96 -5.85 6.34 10.24
C ALA A 96 -7.10 5.49 10.50
N SER A 97 -8.23 5.77 9.81
CA SER A 97 -9.42 4.94 9.93
C SER A 97 -9.24 3.49 9.45
N HIS A 98 -8.26 3.25 8.58
CA HIS A 98 -7.86 1.91 8.11
C HIS A 98 -6.81 1.23 8.99
N GLY A 99 -6.40 1.84 10.09
CA GLY A 99 -5.46 1.25 11.03
C GLY A 99 -3.99 1.54 10.70
N TYR A 100 -3.68 2.74 10.23
CA TYR A 100 -2.32 3.24 10.05
C TYR A 100 -2.04 4.39 11.01
N VAL A 101 -0.81 4.50 11.50
CA VAL A 101 -0.31 5.71 12.16
C VAL A 101 0.41 6.54 11.12
N VAL A 102 -0.13 7.72 10.80
CA VAL A 102 0.42 8.60 9.76
C VAL A 102 1.12 9.79 10.41
N ALA A 103 2.43 9.81 10.29
CA ALA A 103 3.30 10.88 10.80
C ALA A 103 3.59 11.90 9.69
N SER A 104 2.83 12.99 9.67
CA SER A 104 2.89 14.03 8.63
C SER A 104 3.77 15.20 9.08
N ILE A 105 4.90 15.40 8.37
CA ILE A 105 5.86 16.47 8.67
C ILE A 105 5.27 17.85 8.39
N GLY A 106 5.57 18.83 9.24
CA GLY A 106 5.04 20.19 9.14
C GLY A 106 6.09 21.28 8.92
N THR A 107 7.38 20.94 9.00
CA THR A 107 8.46 21.88 8.69
C THR A 107 8.64 22.05 7.18
N GLU A 108 9.30 23.12 6.76
CA GLU A 108 9.57 23.45 5.34
C GLU A 108 8.30 23.69 4.48
N ALA A 109 7.14 23.95 5.11
CA ALA A 109 5.86 24.17 4.42
C ALA A 109 5.63 25.61 3.92
N GLY A 110 6.63 26.48 4.05
CA GLY A 110 6.56 27.90 3.69
C GLY A 110 6.91 28.20 2.23
N PHE A 111 7.06 29.49 1.91
CA PHE A 111 7.50 29.98 0.60
C PHE A 111 8.92 29.59 0.22
N ILE A 112 9.77 29.29 1.20
CA ILE A 112 11.10 28.75 1.00
C ILE A 112 11.09 27.35 1.57
N GLN A 113 11.30 26.36 0.71
CA GLN A 113 11.37 24.96 1.09
C GLN A 113 12.79 24.44 0.81
N PHE A 114 13.44 23.89 1.83
CA PHE A 114 14.70 23.17 1.71
C PHE A 114 14.41 21.67 1.78
N ILE A 115 14.33 21.02 0.63
CA ILE A 115 13.93 19.60 0.52
C ILE A 115 14.84 18.69 1.36
N GLU A 116 16.15 18.98 1.39
CA GLU A 116 17.11 18.27 2.23
C GLU A 116 16.75 18.33 3.73
N ARG A 117 16.34 19.52 4.22
CA ARG A 117 15.90 19.68 5.62
C ARG A 117 14.60 18.92 5.87
N GLN A 118 13.66 18.99 4.92
CA GLN A 118 12.42 18.21 5.03
C GLN A 118 12.71 16.72 5.10
N ALA A 119 13.66 16.20 4.33
CA ALA A 119 14.08 14.81 4.38
C ALA A 119 14.63 14.43 5.77
N HIS A 120 15.55 15.21 6.32
CA HIS A 120 16.07 15.00 7.67
C HIS A 120 14.98 15.08 8.74
N ASP A 121 14.07 16.03 8.64
CA ASP A 121 13.00 16.19 9.62
C ASP A 121 11.97 15.07 9.53
N THR A 122 11.65 14.59 8.31
CA THR A 122 10.79 13.39 8.12
C THR A 122 11.44 12.13 8.69
N HIS A 123 12.73 11.95 8.42
CA HIS A 123 13.51 10.85 8.97
C HIS A 123 13.51 10.88 10.51
N ALA A 124 13.79 12.05 11.10
CA ALA A 124 13.77 12.27 12.55
C ALA A 124 12.37 11.98 13.15
N LEU A 125 11.30 12.33 12.42
CA LEU A 125 9.92 12.09 12.87
C LEU A 125 9.59 10.58 12.93
N LEU A 126 10.05 9.79 11.96
CA LEU A 126 9.86 8.34 11.97
C LEU A 126 10.53 7.71 13.22
N TYR A 127 11.78 8.07 13.50
CA TYR A 127 12.49 7.58 14.69
C TYR A 127 11.89 8.09 16.01
N LEU A 128 11.41 9.34 16.04
CA LEU A 128 10.66 9.82 17.20
C LEU A 128 9.43 8.96 17.48
N MET A 129 8.71 8.56 16.44
CA MET A 129 7.52 7.72 16.63
C MET A 129 7.89 6.35 17.20
N GLU A 130 8.99 5.74 16.73
CA GLU A 130 9.54 4.50 17.29
C GLU A 130 9.95 4.70 18.77
N GLU A 131 10.64 5.80 19.10
CA GLU A 131 10.99 6.15 20.48
C GLU A 131 9.74 6.31 21.38
N GLN A 132 8.69 6.94 20.86
CA GLN A 132 7.41 7.09 21.57
C GLN A 132 6.75 5.74 21.85
N ASP A 133 6.83 4.80 20.92
CA ASP A 133 6.23 3.47 21.05
C ASP A 133 6.82 2.67 22.20
N VAL A 134 8.14 2.78 22.41
CA VAL A 134 8.86 2.01 23.45
C VAL A 134 9.05 2.78 24.76
N THR A 135 8.66 4.07 24.81
CA THR A 135 8.83 4.90 26.01
C THR A 135 7.67 4.75 26.97
N PRO A 136 7.88 4.21 28.20
CA PRO A 136 6.80 4.03 29.17
C PRO A 136 6.11 5.36 29.51
N GLY A 137 4.77 5.39 29.38
CA GLY A 137 3.93 6.56 29.64
C GLY A 137 3.88 7.56 28.51
N ALA A 138 4.55 7.32 27.37
CA ALA A 138 4.37 8.14 26.19
C ALA A 138 2.97 7.99 25.59
N PHE A 139 2.50 9.02 24.88
CA PHE A 139 1.15 9.04 24.31
C PHE A 139 0.90 7.91 23.30
N PHE A 140 1.94 7.48 22.58
CA PHE A 140 1.88 6.41 21.57
C PHE A 140 2.55 5.11 22.03
N GLU A 141 2.75 4.89 23.35
CA GLU A 141 3.35 3.66 23.88
C GLU A 141 2.57 2.41 23.42
N GLY A 142 3.26 1.44 22.82
CA GLY A 142 2.73 0.15 22.36
C GLY A 142 1.76 0.24 21.20
N MET A 143 1.82 1.30 20.40
CA MET A 143 0.89 1.54 19.29
C MET A 143 1.41 1.05 17.95
N LEU A 144 2.73 1.00 17.74
CA LEU A 144 3.32 0.79 16.44
C LEU A 144 3.68 -0.68 16.16
N ASP A 145 3.45 -1.08 14.92
CA ASP A 145 4.09 -2.24 14.31
C ASP A 145 5.39 -1.75 13.64
N ASP A 146 6.52 -2.13 14.21
CA ASP A 146 7.86 -1.73 13.79
C ASP A 146 8.44 -2.64 12.69
N SER A 147 7.66 -3.63 12.22
CA SER A 147 8.16 -4.62 11.26
C SER A 147 8.44 -4.03 9.88
N GLU A 148 7.62 -3.08 9.42
CA GLU A 148 7.79 -2.43 8.12
C GLU A 148 7.19 -1.01 8.13
N TRP A 149 7.94 -0.04 7.60
CA TRP A 149 7.49 1.33 7.44
C TRP A 149 7.22 1.67 5.98
N ALA A 150 6.30 2.59 5.76
CA ALA A 150 6.05 3.17 4.45
C ALA A 150 6.20 4.69 4.49
N VAL A 151 6.46 5.30 3.34
CA VAL A 151 6.41 6.75 3.18
C VAL A 151 5.53 7.16 2.02
N ILE A 152 4.78 8.24 2.22
CA ILE A 152 3.98 8.90 1.19
C ILE A 152 4.61 10.25 0.92
N GLY A 153 4.82 10.58 -0.35
CA GLY A 153 5.27 11.90 -0.77
C GLY A 153 4.29 12.53 -1.75
N HIS A 154 4.10 13.84 -1.66
CA HIS A 154 3.44 14.62 -2.69
C HIS A 154 4.44 15.61 -3.31
N SER A 155 4.53 15.63 -4.65
CA SER A 155 5.35 16.61 -5.36
C SER A 155 6.82 16.61 -4.87
N ASN A 156 7.32 17.72 -4.29
CA ASN A 156 8.65 17.82 -3.67
C ASN A 156 8.85 16.84 -2.50
N GLY A 157 7.79 16.44 -1.81
CA GLY A 157 7.84 15.44 -0.75
C GLY A 157 8.31 14.07 -1.24
N CYS A 158 8.07 13.74 -2.51
CA CYS A 158 8.61 12.52 -3.12
C CYS A 158 10.15 12.58 -3.19
N ILE A 159 10.72 13.75 -3.52
CA ILE A 159 12.16 13.95 -3.51
C ILE A 159 12.71 13.80 -2.08
N ALA A 160 12.04 14.40 -1.09
CA ALA A 160 12.48 14.32 0.31
C ALA A 160 12.53 12.86 0.78
N ASN A 161 11.52 12.06 0.48
CA ASN A 161 11.49 10.64 0.82
C ASN A 161 12.62 9.84 0.15
N MET A 162 12.87 10.06 -1.14
CA MET A 162 13.96 9.37 -1.84
C MET A 162 15.34 9.79 -1.33
N LYS A 163 15.48 11.04 -0.85
CA LYS A 163 16.74 11.48 -0.23
C LYS A 163 17.03 10.76 1.09
N ILE A 164 16.04 10.41 1.88
CA ILE A 164 16.26 9.58 3.09
C ILE A 164 16.98 8.28 2.72
N LEU A 165 16.58 7.63 1.63
CA LEU A 165 17.21 6.39 1.16
C LEU A 165 18.68 6.53 0.69
N GLU A 166 19.19 7.75 0.54
CA GLU A 166 20.61 7.97 0.26
C GLU A 166 21.49 7.70 1.50
N TRP A 167 20.93 7.70 2.71
CA TRP A 167 21.66 7.51 3.96
C TRP A 167 21.01 6.49 4.93
N ASP A 168 19.75 6.10 4.72
CA ASP A 168 19.06 5.14 5.58
C ASP A 168 17.97 4.40 4.79
N ASP A 169 17.92 3.07 4.90
CA ASP A 169 16.95 2.19 4.26
C ASP A 169 15.79 1.79 5.19
N CYS A 170 15.39 2.71 6.09
CA CYS A 170 14.41 2.48 7.15
C CYS A 170 12.99 2.16 6.68
N PHE A 171 12.67 2.29 5.39
CA PHE A 171 11.37 1.91 4.83
C PHE A 171 11.50 1.19 3.49
N GLN A 172 10.56 0.27 3.22
CA GLN A 172 10.55 -0.58 2.03
C GLN A 172 9.39 -0.26 1.07
N THR A 173 8.47 0.64 1.46
CA THR A 173 7.32 1.03 0.64
C THR A 173 7.28 2.53 0.44
N VAL A 174 7.26 2.96 -0.82
CA VAL A 174 7.16 4.37 -1.23
C VAL A 174 5.91 4.58 -2.07
N ILE A 175 5.07 5.55 -1.67
CA ILE A 175 3.95 6.02 -2.47
C ILE A 175 4.25 7.45 -2.91
N ALA A 176 4.39 7.67 -4.21
CA ALA A 176 4.74 8.95 -4.80
C ALA A 176 3.52 9.53 -5.55
N MET A 177 2.91 10.56 -4.96
CA MET A 177 1.76 11.26 -5.54
C MET A 177 2.23 12.51 -6.31
N GLU A 178 1.85 12.61 -7.59
CA GLU A 178 2.24 13.70 -8.49
C GLU A 178 3.73 14.07 -8.34
N PRO A 179 4.65 13.08 -8.37
CA PRO A 179 6.04 13.29 -8.00
C PRO A 179 6.69 14.35 -8.87
N ARG A 180 7.58 15.13 -8.26
CA ARG A 180 8.55 15.92 -9.02
C ARG A 180 9.78 15.06 -9.25
N LEU A 181 10.20 14.93 -10.51
CA LEU A 181 11.47 14.28 -10.83
C LEU A 181 12.63 15.22 -10.52
N ALA A 182 13.68 14.67 -9.96
CA ALA A 182 14.99 15.29 -9.75
C ALA A 182 16.08 14.23 -9.99
N ASP A 183 17.34 14.64 -9.96
CA ASP A 183 18.44 13.66 -9.93
C ASP A 183 18.46 12.97 -8.55
N LEU A 184 18.04 11.70 -8.54
CA LEU A 184 17.82 10.91 -7.33
C LEU A 184 18.49 9.53 -7.48
N PRO A 185 19.79 9.41 -7.14
CA PRO A 185 20.50 8.12 -7.23
C PRO A 185 19.78 6.99 -6.46
N ALA A 186 19.15 7.30 -5.32
CA ALA A 186 18.40 6.34 -4.53
C ALA A 186 17.20 5.74 -5.29
N LEU A 187 16.58 6.48 -6.21
CA LEU A 187 15.46 5.99 -7.00
C LEU A 187 15.87 4.80 -7.88
N THR A 188 17.03 4.88 -8.53
CA THR A 188 17.58 3.81 -9.39
C THR A 188 17.99 2.56 -8.60
N SER A 189 18.45 2.73 -7.37
CA SER A 189 18.92 1.64 -6.50
C SER A 189 17.85 1.09 -5.55
N PHE A 190 16.68 1.72 -5.46
CA PHE A 190 15.61 1.29 -4.57
C PHE A 190 15.09 -0.09 -4.95
N THR A 191 15.09 -1.02 -4.00
CA THR A 191 14.68 -2.41 -4.21
C THR A 191 13.31 -2.75 -3.60
N GLY A 192 12.69 -1.83 -2.88
CA GLY A 192 11.38 -2.02 -2.25
C GLY A 192 10.21 -1.93 -3.23
N SER A 193 9.05 -1.56 -2.69
CA SER A 193 7.80 -1.39 -3.44
C SER A 193 7.52 0.08 -3.72
N LEU A 194 7.35 0.45 -4.99
CA LEU A 194 7.06 1.81 -5.44
C LEU A 194 5.69 1.90 -6.12
N PHE A 195 4.84 2.77 -5.60
CA PHE A 195 3.55 3.12 -6.19
C PHE A 195 3.57 4.58 -6.63
N VAL A 196 3.53 4.82 -7.93
CA VAL A 196 3.52 6.17 -8.51
C VAL A 196 2.10 6.52 -8.94
N ILE A 197 1.63 7.70 -8.55
CA ILE A 197 0.33 8.25 -8.94
C ILE A 197 0.59 9.53 -9.71
N GLY A 198 -0.07 9.70 -10.86
CA GLY A 198 0.01 10.92 -11.66
C GLY A 198 -1.38 11.38 -12.12
N GLY A 199 -1.60 12.68 -12.16
CA GLY A 199 -2.79 13.27 -12.77
C GLY A 199 -2.57 13.58 -14.25
N SER A 200 -3.44 13.11 -15.15
CA SER A 200 -3.26 13.37 -16.60
C SER A 200 -3.41 14.85 -16.99
N ASN A 201 -4.01 15.67 -16.12
CA ASN A 201 -4.15 17.12 -16.27
C ASN A 201 -3.23 17.93 -15.32
N ASP A 202 -2.16 17.29 -14.82
CA ASP A 202 -1.16 17.97 -14.00
C ASP A 202 -0.31 18.92 -14.83
N ILE A 203 -0.54 20.23 -14.66
CA ILE A 203 0.20 21.29 -15.36
C ILE A 203 1.43 21.77 -14.59
N VAL A 204 1.57 21.36 -13.31
CA VAL A 204 2.71 21.69 -12.47
C VAL A 204 3.85 20.70 -12.68
N ASN A 205 3.51 19.42 -12.59
CA ASN A 205 4.40 18.29 -12.87
C ASN A 205 3.79 17.41 -13.97
N PRO A 206 3.84 17.84 -15.26
CA PRO A 206 3.31 17.03 -16.35
C PRO A 206 3.83 15.60 -16.31
N ILE A 207 2.93 14.62 -16.40
CA ILE A 207 3.24 13.21 -16.16
C ILE A 207 4.40 12.71 -17.03
N GLN A 208 4.48 13.14 -18.30
CA GLN A 208 5.54 12.73 -19.23
C GLN A 208 6.94 13.19 -18.80
N ASN A 209 7.01 14.27 -18.02
CA ASN A 209 8.28 14.85 -17.58
C ASN A 209 8.64 14.45 -16.13
N HIS A 210 7.69 13.92 -15.38
CA HIS A 210 7.84 13.68 -13.95
C HIS A 210 7.41 12.27 -13.52
N ALA A 211 6.14 11.94 -13.50
CA ALA A 211 5.65 10.68 -12.97
C ALA A 211 6.09 9.45 -13.81
N GLU A 212 6.02 9.55 -15.14
CA GLU A 212 6.48 8.48 -16.03
C GLU A 212 7.97 8.19 -15.88
N PRO A 213 8.89 9.18 -15.98
CA PRO A 213 10.30 8.90 -15.77
C PRO A 213 10.62 8.53 -14.31
N PHE A 214 9.91 9.07 -13.31
CA PHE A 214 10.08 8.65 -11.92
C PHE A 214 9.81 7.15 -11.77
N TYR A 215 8.72 6.64 -12.35
CA TYR A 215 8.44 5.21 -12.40
C TYR A 215 9.50 4.44 -13.18
N ALA A 216 9.93 4.96 -14.34
CA ALA A 216 10.88 4.26 -15.22
C ALA A 216 12.27 4.13 -14.59
N GLU A 217 12.75 5.16 -13.89
CA GLU A 217 14.06 5.16 -13.23
C GLU A 217 14.16 4.18 -12.06
N ALA A 218 13.05 3.86 -11.38
CA ALA A 218 13.02 2.88 -10.28
C ALA A 218 13.14 1.43 -10.79
N SER A 219 14.10 1.16 -11.65
CA SER A 219 14.26 -0.11 -12.35
C SER A 219 14.68 -1.28 -11.46
N SER A 220 15.23 -1.00 -10.27
CA SER A 220 15.63 -2.02 -9.29
C SER A 220 14.52 -2.39 -8.31
N ALA A 221 13.40 -1.68 -8.29
CA ALA A 221 12.29 -1.97 -7.40
C ALA A 221 11.70 -3.36 -7.65
N GLU A 222 11.51 -4.14 -6.59
CA GLU A 222 10.89 -5.48 -6.69
C GLU A 222 9.43 -5.41 -7.13
N ARG A 223 8.73 -4.33 -6.75
CA ARG A 223 7.37 -4.00 -7.18
C ARG A 223 7.34 -2.53 -7.58
N ARG A 224 6.94 -2.23 -8.79
CA ARG A 224 6.65 -0.86 -9.19
C ARG A 224 5.36 -0.79 -9.98
N THR A 225 4.54 0.15 -9.62
CA THR A 225 3.28 0.43 -10.32
C THR A 225 3.18 1.91 -10.64
N TYR A 226 2.51 2.22 -11.73
CA TYR A 226 2.19 3.58 -12.10
C TYR A 226 0.72 3.67 -12.47
N THR A 227 -0.01 4.52 -11.77
CA THR A 227 -1.44 4.75 -12.01
C THR A 227 -1.68 6.19 -12.37
N ILE A 228 -2.28 6.42 -13.53
CA ILE A 228 -2.74 7.73 -14.01
C ILE A 228 -4.20 7.89 -13.59
N ILE A 229 -4.51 8.99 -12.91
CA ILE A 229 -5.89 9.43 -12.67
C ILE A 229 -6.26 10.38 -13.78
N GLU A 230 -7.14 9.93 -14.69
CA GLU A 230 -7.53 10.68 -15.87
C GLU A 230 -8.33 11.93 -15.49
N GLY A 231 -7.90 13.08 -15.98
CA GLY A 231 -8.51 14.38 -15.69
C GLY A 231 -8.14 14.97 -14.34
N ALA A 232 -7.31 14.32 -13.53
CA ALA A 232 -6.81 14.88 -12.28
C ALA A 232 -5.66 15.86 -12.51
N GLY A 233 -5.53 16.85 -11.62
CA GLY A 233 -4.44 17.82 -11.59
C GLY A 233 -3.50 17.59 -10.42
N HIS A 234 -2.50 18.49 -10.28
CA HIS A 234 -1.42 18.40 -9.29
C HIS A 234 -1.86 18.28 -7.82
N ASN A 235 -2.96 18.91 -7.45
CA ASN A 235 -3.40 19.00 -6.07
C ASN A 235 -4.64 18.12 -5.78
N GLY A 236 -4.81 17.03 -6.51
CA GLY A 236 -5.96 16.13 -6.35
C GLY A 236 -6.04 15.43 -4.99
N SER A 237 -4.90 15.27 -4.33
CA SER A 237 -4.76 14.66 -3.00
C SER A 237 -4.97 15.64 -1.83
N LEU A 238 -5.07 16.96 -2.08
CA LEU A 238 -5.24 17.98 -1.05
C LEU A 238 -6.72 18.14 -0.66
N ASP A 239 -6.99 18.73 0.49
CA ASP A 239 -8.34 18.93 1.06
C ASP A 239 -9.13 20.07 0.42
N PHE A 240 -8.56 20.80 -0.51
CA PHE A 240 -9.22 21.92 -1.18
C PHE A 240 -9.03 21.88 -2.69
N PRO A 241 -10.05 22.30 -3.45
CA PRO A 241 -9.96 22.30 -4.90
C PRO A 241 -8.90 23.29 -5.37
N SER A 242 -7.99 22.80 -6.20
CA SER A 242 -7.09 23.63 -6.97
C SER A 242 -7.51 23.59 -8.42
N ALA A 243 -7.34 24.66 -9.12
CA ALA A 243 -7.55 24.80 -10.56
C ALA A 243 -8.83 24.09 -11.13
N ILE A 244 -9.27 24.48 -12.30
CA ILE A 244 -10.36 23.79 -12.99
C ILE A 244 -9.76 22.55 -13.68
N ASN A 245 -10.06 21.38 -13.12
CA ASN A 245 -9.70 20.09 -13.70
C ASN A 245 -10.94 19.42 -14.33
N PRO A 246 -10.77 18.59 -15.37
CA PRO A 246 -11.87 17.80 -15.94
C PRO A 246 -12.56 16.90 -14.91
N LEU A 247 -11.77 16.29 -14.00
CA LEU A 247 -12.27 15.48 -12.91
C LEU A 247 -12.52 16.36 -11.68
N SER A 248 -13.68 16.17 -11.02
CA SER A 248 -14.00 16.92 -9.81
C SER A 248 -13.01 16.68 -8.69
N HIS A 249 -12.79 17.69 -7.84
CA HIS A 249 -11.86 17.55 -6.70
C HIS A 249 -12.24 16.40 -5.76
N ALA A 250 -13.53 16.25 -5.43
CA ALA A 250 -14.00 15.16 -4.58
C ALA A 250 -13.65 13.78 -5.17
N GLU A 251 -13.76 13.65 -6.48
CA GLU A 251 -13.44 12.41 -7.18
C GLU A 251 -11.93 12.16 -7.23
N GLN A 252 -11.13 13.21 -7.45
CA GLN A 252 -9.66 13.10 -7.37
C GLN A 252 -9.23 12.60 -5.99
N LEU A 253 -9.73 13.22 -4.92
CA LEU A 253 -9.41 12.82 -3.55
C LEU A 253 -9.89 11.40 -3.23
N ARG A 254 -11.08 11.01 -3.71
CA ARG A 254 -11.59 9.63 -3.57
C ARG A 254 -10.62 8.62 -4.19
N LEU A 255 -10.16 8.90 -5.40
CA LEU A 255 -9.24 7.99 -6.10
C LEU A 255 -7.86 7.94 -5.46
N HIS A 256 -7.34 9.06 -4.91
CA HIS A 256 -6.13 9.03 -4.10
C HIS A 256 -6.32 8.16 -2.84
N LYS A 257 -7.43 8.31 -2.12
CA LYS A 257 -7.78 7.44 -0.98
C LYS A 257 -7.77 5.97 -1.40
N ARG A 258 -8.40 5.62 -2.53
CA ARG A 258 -8.43 4.25 -3.07
C ARG A 258 -7.02 3.71 -3.31
N ILE A 259 -6.21 4.44 -4.09
CA ILE A 259 -4.90 3.95 -4.53
C ILE A 259 -3.93 3.84 -3.36
N VAL A 260 -3.84 4.90 -2.54
CA VAL A 260 -2.94 4.93 -1.39
C VAL A 260 -3.29 3.86 -0.36
N THR A 261 -4.58 3.73 0.00
CA THR A 261 -5.03 2.72 0.96
C THR A 261 -4.81 1.30 0.43
N GLY A 262 -5.14 1.04 -0.84
CA GLY A 262 -4.93 -0.26 -1.45
C GLY A 262 -3.45 -0.65 -1.51
N ALA A 263 -2.56 0.29 -1.83
CA ALA A 263 -1.12 0.09 -1.81
C ALA A 263 -0.61 -0.28 -0.40
N LEU A 264 -1.00 0.49 0.62
CA LEU A 264 -0.62 0.21 2.02
C LEU A 264 -1.19 -1.11 2.54
N GLN A 265 -2.44 -1.44 2.19
CA GLN A 265 -3.05 -2.73 2.54
C GLN A 265 -2.27 -3.90 1.93
N THR A 266 -1.82 -3.74 0.68
CA THR A 266 -1.04 -4.75 -0.03
C THR A 266 0.32 -4.97 0.61
N GLU A 267 1.05 -3.89 0.89
CA GLU A 267 2.44 -3.99 1.35
C GLU A 267 2.56 -4.18 2.86
N LEU A 268 1.84 -3.40 3.67
CA LEU A 268 1.98 -3.42 5.13
C LEU A 268 1.00 -4.36 5.85
N ARG A 269 0.00 -4.88 5.16
CA ARG A 269 -1.02 -5.77 5.75
C ARG A 269 -1.14 -7.10 5.02
N ALA A 270 -0.31 -7.34 3.99
CA ALA A 270 -0.37 -8.52 3.14
C ALA A 270 -1.78 -8.83 2.58
N LYS A 271 -2.60 -7.77 2.36
CA LYS A 271 -3.94 -7.87 1.78
C LYS A 271 -3.87 -7.63 0.27
N GLU A 272 -3.25 -8.54 -0.46
CA GLU A 272 -3.05 -8.41 -1.91
C GLU A 272 -4.38 -8.32 -2.69
N ASP A 273 -5.49 -8.82 -2.12
CA ASP A 273 -6.83 -8.69 -2.71
C ASP A 273 -7.29 -7.23 -2.87
N SER A 274 -6.71 -6.29 -2.12
CA SER A 274 -6.96 -4.86 -2.31
C SER A 274 -6.54 -4.37 -3.69
N CYS A 275 -5.58 -5.03 -4.34
CA CYS A 275 -5.14 -4.71 -5.70
C CYS A 275 -6.21 -4.98 -6.77
N TYR A 276 -7.24 -5.78 -6.49
CA TYR A 276 -8.42 -5.90 -7.34
C TYR A 276 -9.08 -4.54 -7.61
N HIS A 277 -9.11 -3.66 -6.60
CA HIS A 277 -9.69 -2.32 -6.72
C HIS A 277 -8.74 -1.29 -7.36
N LEU A 278 -7.46 -1.63 -7.52
CA LEU A 278 -6.46 -0.77 -8.16
C LEU A 278 -6.23 -1.14 -9.63
N PHE A 279 -6.20 -2.44 -9.91
CA PHE A 279 -5.71 -2.97 -11.18
C PHE A 279 -6.67 -3.99 -11.83
N GLY A 280 -7.58 -4.58 -11.05
CA GLY A 280 -8.52 -5.59 -11.51
C GLY A 280 -9.91 -5.06 -11.84
N GLY A 281 -10.88 -5.96 -11.90
CA GLY A 281 -12.28 -5.63 -12.22
C GLY A 281 -12.93 -4.62 -11.28
N GLY A 282 -12.43 -4.49 -10.03
CA GLY A 282 -12.88 -3.46 -9.10
C GLY A 282 -12.49 -2.03 -9.51
N ALA A 283 -11.51 -1.87 -10.42
CA ALA A 283 -11.17 -0.59 -11.02
C ALA A 283 -11.94 -0.34 -12.34
N ALA A 284 -12.75 -1.29 -12.79
CA ALA A 284 -13.47 -1.17 -14.06
C ALA A 284 -14.47 0.00 -14.00
N GLY A 285 -14.37 0.90 -14.97
CA GLY A 285 -15.20 2.10 -15.05
C GLY A 285 -14.67 3.30 -14.26
N GLU A 286 -13.64 3.14 -13.46
CA GLU A 286 -12.91 4.25 -12.85
C GLU A 286 -12.03 4.96 -13.90
N PRO A 287 -11.81 6.26 -13.79
CA PRO A 287 -10.92 7.00 -14.69
C PRO A 287 -9.45 6.75 -14.32
N LEU A 288 -9.04 5.48 -14.34
CA LEU A 288 -7.70 5.01 -13.98
C LEU A 288 -7.05 4.27 -15.15
N THR A 289 -5.78 4.57 -15.39
CA THR A 289 -4.92 3.81 -16.30
C THR A 289 -3.69 3.35 -15.51
N SER A 290 -3.48 2.04 -15.42
CA SER A 290 -2.39 1.48 -14.60
C SER A 290 -1.46 0.58 -15.41
N VAL A 291 -0.18 0.64 -15.05
CA VAL A 291 0.86 -0.29 -15.49
C VAL A 291 1.61 -0.82 -14.27
N ALA A 292 2.11 -2.03 -14.36
CA ALA A 292 2.90 -2.67 -13.32
C ALA A 292 4.13 -3.36 -13.90
N ASP A 293 5.21 -3.38 -13.12
CA ASP A 293 6.38 -4.20 -13.35
C ASP A 293 6.83 -4.73 -11.98
N CYS A 294 6.43 -5.95 -11.67
CA CYS A 294 6.61 -6.55 -10.35
C CYS A 294 7.40 -7.84 -10.49
N TYR A 295 8.70 -7.81 -10.13
CA TYR A 295 9.52 -9.01 -10.01
C TYR A 295 8.99 -9.91 -8.89
N ARG A 296 8.62 -9.33 -7.76
CA ARG A 296 7.82 -9.95 -6.70
C ARG A 296 6.33 -9.70 -7.00
N PRO A 297 5.61 -10.67 -7.60
CA PRO A 297 4.26 -10.44 -8.10
C PRO A 297 3.27 -10.17 -6.97
N ILE A 298 2.21 -9.44 -7.31
CA ILE A 298 1.04 -9.25 -6.48
C ILE A 298 -0.08 -10.13 -7.06
N PHE A 299 -0.77 -10.90 -6.23
CA PHE A 299 -1.89 -11.72 -6.64
C PHE A 299 -3.14 -11.35 -5.85
N TRP A 300 -4.29 -11.27 -6.52
CA TRP A 300 -5.57 -11.08 -5.86
C TRP A 300 -6.55 -12.17 -6.24
N THR A 301 -7.48 -12.44 -5.33
CA THR A 301 -8.49 -13.49 -5.49
C THR A 301 -9.81 -13.02 -4.91
N ILE A 302 -10.84 -12.86 -5.74
CA ILE A 302 -12.16 -12.39 -5.35
C ILE A 302 -13.19 -13.47 -5.69
N TYR A 303 -14.10 -13.73 -4.76
CA TYR A 303 -15.24 -14.60 -4.95
C TYR A 303 -16.54 -13.85 -4.67
N ASP A 304 -17.44 -13.76 -5.66
CA ASP A 304 -18.70 -13.00 -5.58
C ASP A 304 -19.93 -13.86 -5.26
N GLY A 305 -19.73 -15.13 -4.87
CA GLY A 305 -20.81 -16.08 -4.61
C GLY A 305 -21.16 -17.00 -5.81
N ALA A 306 -20.69 -16.66 -7.00
CA ALA A 306 -20.89 -17.45 -8.23
C ALA A 306 -19.60 -17.60 -9.04
N ASN A 307 -18.79 -16.56 -9.08
CA ASN A 307 -17.59 -16.49 -9.89
C ASN A 307 -16.36 -16.34 -9.03
N LEU A 308 -15.26 -16.91 -9.48
CA LEU A 308 -13.92 -16.73 -8.95
C LEU A 308 -13.15 -15.85 -9.92
N THR A 309 -12.68 -14.72 -9.44
CA THR A 309 -11.75 -13.82 -10.16
C THR A 309 -10.37 -13.96 -9.56
N VAL A 310 -9.37 -14.24 -10.38
CA VAL A 310 -7.98 -14.32 -10.00
C VAL A 310 -7.17 -13.41 -10.91
N GLY A 311 -6.34 -12.56 -10.32
CA GLY A 311 -5.51 -11.65 -11.10
C GLY A 311 -4.10 -11.54 -10.55
N CYS A 312 -3.22 -10.91 -11.32
CA CYS A 312 -1.87 -10.56 -10.88
C CYS A 312 -1.37 -9.27 -11.49
N ALA A 313 -0.49 -8.59 -10.74
CA ALA A 313 0.45 -7.62 -11.25
C ALA A 313 1.84 -8.28 -11.26
N GLY A 314 2.50 -8.25 -12.41
CA GLY A 314 3.80 -8.88 -12.64
C GLY A 314 4.60 -8.10 -13.67
N SER A 315 5.74 -8.62 -14.09
CA SER A 315 6.48 -7.99 -15.18
C SER A 315 5.84 -8.29 -16.54
N PRO A 316 5.81 -7.34 -17.46
CA PRO A 316 5.22 -7.52 -18.79
C PRO A 316 5.79 -8.74 -19.52
N SER A 317 4.91 -9.46 -20.23
CA SER A 317 5.24 -10.64 -21.02
C SER A 317 5.73 -11.87 -20.23
N GLN A 318 5.75 -11.85 -18.91
CA GLN A 318 6.02 -13.04 -18.12
C GLN A 318 4.94 -14.11 -18.28
N ARG A 319 5.33 -15.37 -18.11
CA ARG A 319 4.37 -16.47 -18.05
C ARG A 319 3.75 -16.52 -16.67
N TRP A 320 2.45 -16.67 -16.62
CA TRP A 320 1.74 -16.93 -15.39
C TRP A 320 0.90 -18.22 -15.47
N ALA A 321 0.61 -18.77 -14.33
CA ALA A 321 -0.39 -19.83 -14.21
C ALA A 321 -1.01 -19.80 -12.80
N VAL A 322 -2.28 -20.16 -12.72
CA VAL A 322 -3.04 -20.31 -11.48
C VAL A 322 -3.67 -21.69 -11.42
N ALA A 323 -3.52 -22.38 -10.31
CA ALA A 323 -4.16 -23.65 -10.04
C ALA A 323 -4.93 -23.61 -8.73
N GLY A 324 -6.03 -24.39 -8.67
CA GLY A 324 -6.84 -24.60 -7.48
C GLY A 324 -7.04 -26.08 -7.17
N SER A 325 -7.21 -26.42 -5.90
CA SER A 325 -7.52 -27.78 -5.43
C SER A 325 -8.41 -27.72 -4.19
N LEU A 326 -9.23 -28.74 -4.00
CA LEU A 326 -10.01 -28.92 -2.77
C LEU A 326 -9.21 -29.60 -1.64
N SER A 327 -7.95 -29.91 -1.86
CA SER A 327 -7.04 -30.49 -0.88
C SER A 327 -5.64 -29.91 -0.97
N THR A 328 -4.89 -29.96 0.13
CA THR A 328 -3.50 -29.47 0.20
C THR A 328 -2.53 -30.62 0.37
N THR A 329 -1.27 -30.36 -0.04
CA THR A 329 -0.12 -31.19 0.29
C THR A 329 0.86 -30.37 1.12
N SER A 330 1.82 -31.04 1.79
CA SER A 330 2.92 -30.31 2.45
C SER A 330 3.70 -29.46 1.44
N LEU A 331 4.12 -28.27 1.83
CA LEU A 331 4.77 -27.26 0.98
C LEU A 331 6.03 -27.76 0.23
N GLY A 332 6.61 -28.89 0.64
CA GLY A 332 7.78 -29.51 0.01
C GLY A 332 7.48 -30.62 -0.99
N SER A 333 6.22 -31.04 -1.20
CA SER A 333 5.90 -32.26 -1.91
C SER A 333 5.59 -32.10 -3.41
N SER A 334 5.49 -30.87 -3.91
CA SER A 334 5.20 -30.59 -5.33
C SER A 334 6.11 -29.49 -5.86
N THR A 335 6.83 -29.82 -6.92
CA THR A 335 7.64 -28.84 -7.69
C THR A 335 6.81 -28.00 -8.65
N TRP A 336 5.52 -28.32 -8.82
CA TRP A 336 4.67 -27.69 -9.82
C TRP A 336 3.83 -26.54 -9.26
N PHE A 337 3.13 -26.76 -8.15
CA PHE A 337 2.42 -25.71 -7.37
C PHE A 337 2.56 -26.06 -5.90
N PRO A 338 3.51 -25.47 -5.16
CA PRO A 338 3.72 -25.80 -3.76
C PRO A 338 2.46 -25.57 -2.91
N GLY A 339 2.08 -26.54 -2.11
CA GLY A 339 0.88 -26.49 -1.26
C GLY A 339 -0.43 -26.91 -1.94
N ILE A 340 -0.43 -27.15 -3.25
CA ILE A 340 -1.61 -27.65 -4.00
C ILE A 340 -1.46 -29.16 -4.22
N ASP A 341 -2.51 -29.92 -3.92
CA ASP A 341 -2.56 -31.36 -4.21
C ASP A 341 -2.68 -31.61 -5.71
N ARG A 342 -1.59 -32.06 -6.32
CA ARG A 342 -1.51 -32.28 -7.78
C ARG A 342 -2.55 -33.27 -8.30
N ALA A 343 -2.92 -34.29 -7.51
CA ALA A 343 -3.87 -35.31 -7.95
C ALA A 343 -5.28 -34.72 -8.17
N ASN A 344 -5.61 -33.69 -7.39
CA ASN A 344 -6.92 -33.03 -7.40
C ASN A 344 -6.85 -31.59 -7.96
N ALA A 345 -5.66 -31.13 -8.41
CA ALA A 345 -5.49 -29.79 -8.92
C ALA A 345 -6.21 -29.59 -10.28
N ARG A 346 -6.77 -28.40 -10.45
CA ARG A 346 -7.27 -27.90 -11.72
C ARG A 346 -6.51 -26.64 -12.07
N LEU A 347 -6.04 -26.57 -13.31
CA LEU A 347 -5.49 -25.33 -13.86
C LEU A 347 -6.66 -24.38 -14.12
N ILE A 348 -6.65 -23.22 -13.49
CA ILE A 348 -7.68 -22.19 -13.64
C ILE A 348 -7.37 -21.35 -14.87
N ASP A 349 -6.15 -20.83 -14.97
CA ASP A 349 -5.68 -20.11 -16.15
C ASP A 349 -4.16 -20.21 -16.30
N LYS A 350 -3.69 -19.96 -17.52
CA LYS A 350 -2.27 -19.80 -17.87
C LYS A 350 -2.12 -18.90 -19.09
N GLY A 351 -1.01 -18.21 -19.18
CA GLY A 351 -0.75 -17.36 -20.35
C GLY A 351 0.43 -16.44 -20.16
N LEU A 352 0.37 -15.29 -20.80
CA LEU A 352 1.33 -14.21 -20.62
C LEU A 352 0.65 -13.07 -19.87
N VAL A 353 1.41 -12.43 -19.01
CA VAL A 353 1.05 -11.12 -18.43
C VAL A 353 1.05 -10.12 -19.58
N SER A 354 0.11 -9.18 -19.57
CA SER A 354 -0.05 -8.18 -20.64
C SER A 354 1.15 -7.24 -20.73
N SER A 355 1.21 -6.41 -21.76
CA SER A 355 2.22 -5.34 -21.88
C SER A 355 2.12 -4.29 -20.77
N THR A 356 0.98 -4.20 -20.07
CA THR A 356 0.79 -3.33 -18.92
C THR A 356 1.23 -3.96 -17.59
N GLY A 357 1.71 -5.20 -17.61
CA GLY A 357 2.09 -5.93 -16.39
C GLY A 357 0.90 -6.52 -15.63
N LEU A 358 -0.32 -6.47 -16.18
CA LEU A 358 -1.55 -6.90 -15.50
C LEU A 358 -2.22 -8.07 -16.21
N ARG A 359 -2.79 -8.99 -15.46
CA ARG A 359 -3.65 -10.05 -15.99
C ARG A 359 -4.72 -10.44 -14.97
N GLU A 360 -5.93 -10.66 -15.47
CA GLU A 360 -7.05 -11.13 -14.67
C GLU A 360 -7.90 -12.13 -15.46
N VAL A 361 -8.49 -13.08 -14.77
CA VAL A 361 -9.45 -14.03 -15.32
C VAL A 361 -10.57 -14.28 -14.33
N THR A 362 -11.80 -14.34 -14.83
CA THR A 362 -12.98 -14.72 -14.06
C THR A 362 -13.53 -16.03 -14.59
N THR A 363 -13.83 -16.97 -13.69
CA THR A 363 -14.40 -18.27 -14.03
C THR A 363 -15.58 -18.60 -13.11
N ALA A 364 -16.65 -19.16 -13.67
CA ALA A 364 -17.75 -19.66 -12.88
C ALA A 364 -17.33 -20.93 -12.12
N LEU A 365 -17.69 -21.02 -10.86
CA LEU A 365 -17.52 -22.24 -10.07
C LEU A 365 -18.73 -23.15 -10.26
N SER A 366 -18.47 -24.46 -10.43
CA SER A 366 -19.54 -25.44 -10.59
C SER A 366 -20.39 -25.51 -9.32
N PRO A 367 -21.73 -25.59 -9.45
CA PRO A 367 -22.62 -25.90 -8.31
C PRO A 367 -22.21 -27.20 -7.65
N GLY A 368 -22.10 -27.26 -6.34
CA GLY A 368 -21.77 -28.46 -5.57
C GLY A 368 -20.41 -28.43 -4.87
N ALA A 369 -19.61 -27.42 -5.06
CA ALA A 369 -18.37 -27.22 -4.27
C ALA A 369 -18.62 -26.59 -2.88
N GLY A 370 -19.89 -26.31 -2.53
CA GLY A 370 -20.26 -25.65 -1.29
C GLY A 370 -19.75 -26.35 -0.03
N GLY A 371 -19.30 -25.57 0.95
CA GLY A 371 -18.77 -26.04 2.22
C GLY A 371 -17.36 -26.63 2.17
N GLN A 372 -16.72 -26.67 1.00
CA GLN A 372 -15.36 -27.17 0.86
C GLN A 372 -14.35 -26.02 0.73
N PRO A 373 -13.17 -26.12 1.36
CA PRO A 373 -12.10 -25.15 1.14
C PRO A 373 -11.54 -25.30 -0.27
N LEU A 374 -11.41 -24.19 -1.00
CA LEU A 374 -10.69 -24.10 -2.25
C LEU A 374 -9.33 -23.46 -1.99
N TYR A 375 -8.27 -24.20 -2.28
CA TYR A 375 -6.88 -23.74 -2.17
C TYR A 375 -6.40 -23.24 -3.52
N LEU A 376 -5.92 -22.01 -3.58
CA LEU A 376 -5.47 -21.37 -4.81
C LEU A 376 -3.99 -20.97 -4.69
N ARG A 377 -3.25 -21.17 -5.77
CA ARG A 377 -1.87 -20.73 -5.89
C ARG A 377 -1.60 -20.21 -7.28
N GLY A 378 -1.11 -18.98 -7.36
CA GLY A 378 -0.61 -18.38 -8.58
C GLY A 378 0.91 -18.44 -8.64
N GLY A 379 1.48 -18.37 -9.83
CA GLY A 379 2.92 -18.25 -10.04
C GLY A 379 3.25 -17.48 -11.30
N LEU A 380 4.29 -16.65 -11.23
CA LEU A 380 4.97 -16.07 -12.38
C LEU A 380 6.28 -16.82 -12.61
N PHE A 381 6.59 -17.08 -13.88
CA PHE A 381 7.75 -17.87 -14.25
C PHE A 381 8.81 -16.96 -14.85
N HIS A 382 9.91 -16.80 -14.12
CA HIS A 382 11.12 -16.09 -14.52
C HIS A 382 12.19 -17.09 -15.00
N ASP A 383 13.19 -16.59 -15.69
CA ASP A 383 14.37 -17.39 -16.06
C ASP A 383 15.16 -17.85 -14.82
N ALA A 384 15.10 -17.09 -13.73
CA ALA A 384 15.70 -17.43 -12.44
C ALA A 384 14.87 -18.43 -11.61
N GLY A 385 13.67 -18.77 -12.05
CA GLY A 385 12.74 -19.68 -11.37
C GLY A 385 11.36 -19.05 -11.14
N PRO A 386 10.38 -19.83 -10.67
CA PRO A 386 9.03 -19.31 -10.45
C PRO A 386 8.94 -18.48 -9.16
N ALA A 387 8.30 -17.31 -9.25
CA ALA A 387 7.80 -16.57 -8.10
C ALA A 387 6.35 -17.01 -7.79
N TRP A 388 6.08 -17.41 -6.57
CA TRP A 388 4.78 -17.95 -6.16
C TRP A 388 4.00 -16.94 -5.31
N SER A 389 2.67 -16.87 -5.50
CA SER A 389 1.76 -16.17 -4.58
C SER A 389 1.76 -16.82 -3.19
N GLN A 390 1.18 -16.15 -2.22
CA GLN A 390 0.70 -16.83 -1.01
C GLN A 390 -0.37 -17.87 -1.38
N LEU A 391 -0.55 -18.89 -0.54
CA LEU A 391 -1.62 -19.86 -0.71
C LEU A 391 -2.94 -19.22 -0.25
N SER A 392 -3.82 -18.88 -1.17
CA SER A 392 -5.16 -18.38 -0.85
C SER A 392 -6.10 -19.53 -0.52
N ILE A 393 -6.88 -19.37 0.55
CA ILE A 393 -7.89 -20.36 0.98
C ILE A 393 -9.25 -19.67 0.94
N LEU A 394 -10.12 -20.14 0.07
CA LEU A 394 -11.50 -19.69 -0.03
C LEU A 394 -12.43 -20.79 0.52
N THR A 395 -13.31 -20.42 1.43
CA THR A 395 -14.42 -21.33 1.80
C THR A 395 -15.58 -21.03 0.87
N LEU A 396 -15.91 -22.02 0.02
CA LEU A 396 -17.06 -21.91 -0.87
C LEU A 396 -18.34 -22.10 -0.06
N PRO A 397 -19.39 -21.31 -0.26
CA PRO A 397 -20.66 -21.39 0.46
C PRO A 397 -21.41 -22.70 0.25
#